data_b8771cc1a194caf3caa719ed70c26272
#
_entry.id   b8771cc1a194caf3caa719ed70c26272
#
_cell.length_a   1.000
_cell.length_b   1.000
_cell.length_c   1.000
_cell.angle_alpha   90.00
_cell.angle_beta   90.00
_cell.angle_gamma   90.00
#
_symmetry.space_group_name_H-M   'P 1'
#
loop_
_entity.id
_entity.type
_entity.pdbx_description
1 polymer ?
#
loop_
_entity_poly.entity_id
_entity_poly.type
_entity_poly.pdbx_seq_one_letter_code
_entity_poly.pdbx_strand_id
1 'polypeptide(L)'
;MGRICYDQEFSLMIGSLGGFEYGYQQGVLGQSLVMTRFKDNFPSVVESASATGWLTSILQLGGILGSITSGVFGEIFSRKYTMFSACCWVVLGSYLYIGASYHNPAMLYAGRFFTGVGVGTFSGVGPLYNAEIAPPELRGMIVSFYQFATIIGIMLSFWIGYASNYIGGIGEGQSNLAWQLPTIIQGVPAAILAIGIWWLPFSPRWLIKKGRDEEGLKTLSYLRKLPQDHELVQVEFLEIKAEALFERRSFAKNFPNLSAKEQSSVLVKEVAQYYQIVRTWDNFKRVSTAWLVMFFQQWSGIDAIIYFAPQIFESVGLTGGTQAMLATGVTGVVFFVSTIRKCCKSLCHHL
;
A
#
# COMPACT_ATOMS: atom_id res chain seq x y z
N MET A 1 16.20 -26.84 10.19
CA MET A 1 15.90 -25.44 10.51
C MET A 1 16.08 -24.47 9.32
N GLY A 2 17.10 -24.55 8.50
CA GLY A 2 17.39 -23.57 7.44
C GLY A 2 16.41 -23.46 6.26
N ARG A 3 15.63 -24.46 5.88
CA ARG A 3 14.61 -24.37 4.81
C ARG A 3 13.25 -23.91 5.32
N ILE A 4 13.05 -23.85 6.63
CA ILE A 4 11.78 -23.54 7.28
C ILE A 4 11.43 -22.06 7.18
N CYS A 5 12.42 -21.18 7.16
CA CYS A 5 12.24 -19.73 7.04
C CYS A 5 11.93 -19.24 5.62
N TYR A 6 12.42 -19.88 4.57
CA TYR A 6 12.47 -19.30 3.22
C TYR A 6 11.10 -19.00 2.61
N ASP A 7 10.11 -19.89 2.71
CA ASP A 7 8.84 -19.69 2.00
C ASP A 7 7.88 -18.74 2.73
N GLN A 8 7.95 -18.71 4.05
CA GLN A 8 7.16 -17.77 4.86
C GLN A 8 7.78 -16.37 4.79
N GLU A 9 9.10 -16.26 4.89
CA GLU A 9 9.84 -15.02 4.69
C GLU A 9 9.61 -14.47 3.29
N PHE A 10 9.59 -15.31 2.26
CA PHE A 10 9.29 -14.93 0.89
C PHE A 10 7.88 -14.36 0.74
N SER A 11 6.88 -15.02 1.32
CA SER A 11 5.49 -14.54 1.29
C SER A 11 5.33 -13.20 2.00
N LEU A 12 6.02 -13.03 3.13
CA LEU A 12 6.03 -11.78 3.89
C LEU A 12 6.77 -10.66 3.16
N MET A 13 7.89 -11.00 2.52
CA MET A 13 8.66 -10.05 1.72
C MET A 13 7.83 -9.55 0.52
N ILE A 14 7.14 -10.43 -0.19
CA ILE A 14 6.26 -10.07 -1.30
C ILE A 14 5.08 -9.24 -0.79
N GLY A 15 4.43 -9.62 0.30
CA GLY A 15 3.35 -8.85 0.90
C GLY A 15 3.78 -7.44 1.34
N SER A 16 5.04 -7.29 1.76
CA SER A 16 5.61 -5.99 2.15
C SER A 16 6.02 -5.11 0.96
N LEU A 17 6.22 -5.69 -0.24
CA LEU A 17 6.48 -4.91 -1.46
C LEU A 17 5.33 -3.96 -1.81
N GLY A 18 4.08 -4.28 -1.45
CA GLY A 18 2.97 -3.35 -1.56
C GLY A 18 3.16 -2.08 -0.72
N GLY A 19 3.74 -2.21 0.48
CA GLY A 19 4.14 -1.07 1.31
C GLY A 19 5.27 -0.26 0.69
N PHE A 20 6.28 -0.94 0.17
CA PHE A 20 7.37 -0.29 -0.56
C PHE A 20 6.85 0.55 -1.73
N GLU A 21 5.95 -0.01 -2.54
CA GLU A 21 5.32 0.69 -3.66
C GLU A 21 4.56 1.93 -3.21
N TYR A 22 3.78 1.81 -2.13
CA TYR A 22 3.08 2.95 -1.53
C TYR A 22 4.04 4.08 -1.16
N GLY A 23 5.15 3.76 -0.47
CA GLY A 23 6.15 4.76 -0.07
C GLY A 23 6.88 5.38 -1.24
N TYR A 24 7.25 4.58 -2.23
CA TYR A 24 7.95 5.06 -3.42
C TYR A 24 7.10 6.08 -4.20
N GLN A 25 5.80 5.83 -4.34
CA GLN A 25 4.84 6.73 -4.98
C GLN A 25 4.75 8.10 -4.31
N GLN A 26 4.84 8.14 -3.00
CA GLN A 26 4.80 9.41 -2.25
C GLN A 26 6.03 10.28 -2.52
N GLY A 27 7.21 9.67 -2.64
CA GLY A 27 8.44 10.44 -2.77
C GLY A 27 8.79 10.91 -4.19
N VAL A 28 8.35 10.20 -5.23
CA VAL A 28 8.73 10.48 -6.63
C VAL A 28 8.29 11.87 -7.08
N LEU A 29 7.07 12.30 -6.76
CA LEU A 29 6.53 13.55 -7.27
C LEU A 29 7.30 14.77 -6.77
N GLY A 30 7.62 14.81 -5.47
CA GLY A 30 8.30 15.95 -4.86
C GLY A 30 9.62 16.28 -5.54
N GLN A 31 10.37 15.25 -5.93
CA GLN A 31 11.64 15.41 -6.65
C GLN A 31 11.41 15.89 -8.09
N SER A 32 10.42 15.37 -8.79
CA SER A 32 10.12 15.74 -10.17
C SER A 32 9.71 17.20 -10.30
N LEU A 33 8.98 17.76 -9.34
CA LEU A 33 8.46 19.13 -9.36
C LEU A 33 9.55 20.21 -9.34
N VAL A 34 10.74 19.90 -8.84
CA VAL A 34 11.88 20.87 -8.80
C VAL A 34 12.85 20.69 -9.96
N MET A 35 12.74 19.62 -10.76
CA MET A 35 13.57 19.38 -11.94
C MET A 35 13.29 20.41 -13.04
N THR A 36 14.35 21.01 -13.61
CA THR A 36 14.23 22.04 -14.63
C THR A 36 13.43 21.56 -15.84
N ARG A 37 13.75 20.38 -16.35
CA ARG A 37 13.08 19.83 -17.52
C ARG A 37 11.60 19.51 -17.30
N PHE A 38 11.21 19.13 -16.08
CA PHE A 38 9.80 18.96 -15.73
C PHE A 38 9.06 20.29 -15.71
N LYS A 39 9.68 21.34 -15.16
CA LYS A 39 9.13 22.71 -15.15
C LYS A 39 8.92 23.22 -16.59
N ASP A 40 9.89 23.01 -17.47
CA ASP A 40 9.82 23.43 -18.88
C ASP A 40 8.75 22.67 -19.67
N ASN A 41 8.57 21.38 -19.40
CA ASN A 41 7.57 20.57 -20.08
C ASN A 41 6.13 20.87 -19.61
N PHE A 42 5.96 21.22 -18.34
CA PHE A 42 4.65 21.42 -17.71
C PHE A 42 4.53 22.72 -16.93
N PRO A 43 4.76 23.89 -17.57
CA PRO A 43 4.71 25.19 -16.87
C PRO A 43 3.35 25.45 -16.25
N SER A 44 2.26 25.07 -16.91
CA SER A 44 0.89 25.22 -16.40
C SER A 44 0.61 24.46 -15.10
N VAL A 45 1.39 23.40 -14.81
CA VAL A 45 1.25 22.61 -13.59
C VAL A 45 2.10 23.16 -12.46
N VAL A 46 3.33 23.62 -12.78
CA VAL A 46 4.31 24.03 -11.76
C VAL A 46 4.12 25.48 -11.32
N GLU A 47 3.74 26.39 -12.23
CA GLU A 47 3.53 27.80 -11.91
C GLU A 47 2.26 28.06 -11.08
N SER A 48 1.29 27.16 -11.16
CA SER A 48 0.07 27.25 -10.39
C SER A 48 0.09 26.36 -9.15
N ALA A 49 0.12 26.96 -7.96
CA ALA A 49 0.03 26.22 -6.69
C ALA A 49 -1.22 25.32 -6.62
N SER A 50 -2.34 25.78 -7.23
CA SER A 50 -3.56 24.98 -7.32
C SER A 50 -3.37 23.73 -8.19
N ALA A 51 -2.72 23.84 -9.36
CA ALA A 51 -2.50 22.72 -10.26
C ALA A 51 -1.53 21.69 -9.66
N THR A 52 -0.47 22.16 -8.99
CA THR A 52 0.45 21.29 -8.24
C THR A 52 -0.26 20.59 -7.09
N GLY A 53 -1.12 21.31 -6.36
CA GLY A 53 -1.96 20.73 -5.30
C GLY A 53 -2.92 19.67 -5.84
N TRP A 54 -3.56 19.90 -6.99
CA TRP A 54 -4.39 18.89 -7.64
C TRP A 54 -3.58 17.66 -8.09
N LEU A 55 -2.37 17.84 -8.62
CA LEU A 55 -1.51 16.74 -9.05
C LEU A 55 -1.09 15.83 -7.89
N THR A 56 -0.89 16.40 -6.71
CA THR A 56 -0.62 15.63 -5.47
C THR A 56 -1.88 14.95 -4.94
N SER A 57 -3.00 15.69 -4.90
CA SER A 57 -4.24 15.21 -4.27
C SER A 57 -4.96 14.14 -5.09
N ILE A 58 -4.83 14.14 -6.41
CA ILE A 58 -5.52 13.17 -7.28
C ILE A 58 -5.06 11.73 -7.04
N LEU A 59 -3.81 11.53 -6.61
CA LEU A 59 -3.31 10.23 -6.16
C LEU A 59 -4.13 9.74 -4.95
N GLN A 60 -4.38 10.61 -3.98
CA GLN A 60 -5.13 10.28 -2.78
C GLN A 60 -6.61 10.01 -3.09
N LEU A 61 -7.19 10.76 -4.03
CA LEU A 61 -8.57 10.50 -4.50
C LEU A 61 -8.68 9.12 -5.17
N GLY A 62 -7.70 8.75 -6.01
CA GLY A 62 -7.59 7.39 -6.53
C GLY A 62 -7.47 6.36 -5.40
N GLY A 63 -6.64 6.67 -4.39
CA GLY A 63 -6.43 5.83 -3.21
C GLY A 63 -7.70 5.55 -2.40
N ILE A 64 -8.56 6.55 -2.24
CA ILE A 64 -9.87 6.37 -1.59
C ILE A 64 -10.72 5.35 -2.35
N LEU A 65 -10.83 5.47 -3.67
CA LEU A 65 -11.58 4.51 -4.48
C LEU A 65 -10.94 3.11 -4.41
N GLY A 66 -9.61 3.02 -4.48
CA GLY A 66 -8.87 1.78 -4.36
C GLY A 66 -9.11 1.09 -3.01
N SER A 67 -9.05 1.81 -1.91
CA SER A 67 -9.25 1.26 -0.57
C SER A 67 -10.69 0.78 -0.32
N ILE A 68 -11.70 1.52 -0.80
CA ILE A 68 -13.11 1.12 -0.69
C ILE A 68 -13.37 -0.15 -1.51
N THR A 69 -12.88 -0.18 -2.74
CA THR A 69 -13.08 -1.33 -3.63
C THR A 69 -12.29 -2.56 -3.20
N SER A 70 -11.15 -2.38 -2.54
CA SER A 70 -10.28 -3.46 -2.09
C SER A 70 -10.96 -4.41 -1.09
N GLY A 71 -11.79 -3.89 -0.20
CA GLY A 71 -12.57 -4.69 0.75
C GLY A 71 -13.51 -5.65 0.04
N VAL A 72 -14.30 -5.12 -0.90
CA VAL A 72 -15.27 -5.89 -1.67
C VAL A 72 -14.58 -6.92 -2.58
N PHE A 73 -13.59 -6.48 -3.36
CA PHE A 73 -12.87 -7.40 -4.25
C PHE A 73 -12.07 -8.46 -3.49
N GLY A 74 -11.48 -8.10 -2.34
CA GLY A 74 -10.76 -9.02 -1.47
C GLY A 74 -11.64 -10.15 -0.93
N GLU A 75 -12.91 -9.88 -0.65
CA GLU A 75 -13.87 -10.90 -0.24
C GLU A 75 -14.41 -11.73 -1.42
N ILE A 76 -14.63 -11.12 -2.59
CA ILE A 76 -15.19 -11.83 -3.76
C ILE A 76 -14.14 -12.74 -4.39
N PHE A 77 -12.99 -12.19 -4.79
CA PHE A 77 -11.99 -12.86 -5.63
C PHE A 77 -10.80 -13.44 -4.87
N SER A 78 -10.59 -13.06 -3.66
CA SER A 78 -9.49 -13.33 -2.73
C SER A 78 -8.47 -12.18 -2.66
N ARG A 79 -7.75 -12.13 -1.53
CA ARG A 79 -6.69 -11.14 -1.30
C ARG A 79 -5.60 -11.19 -2.39
N LYS A 80 -5.26 -12.41 -2.84
CA LYS A 80 -4.26 -12.67 -3.88
C LYS A 80 -4.59 -11.97 -5.21
N TYR A 81 -5.79 -12.19 -5.74
CA TYR A 81 -6.19 -11.59 -7.02
C TYR A 81 -6.45 -10.08 -6.92
N THR A 82 -6.88 -9.61 -5.75
CA THR A 82 -7.04 -8.18 -5.50
C THR A 82 -5.68 -7.47 -5.50
N MET A 83 -4.65 -8.07 -4.91
CA MET A 83 -3.27 -7.56 -4.99
C MET A 83 -2.75 -7.57 -6.43
N PHE A 84 -3.05 -8.61 -7.21
CA PHE A 84 -2.68 -8.66 -8.62
C PHE A 84 -3.33 -7.50 -9.42
N SER A 85 -4.63 -7.24 -9.20
CA SER A 85 -5.31 -6.11 -9.85
C SER A 85 -4.70 -4.77 -9.45
N ALA A 86 -4.27 -4.62 -8.20
CA ALA A 86 -3.56 -3.42 -7.73
C ALA A 86 -2.24 -3.20 -8.48
N CYS A 87 -1.45 -4.27 -8.70
CA CYS A 87 -0.24 -4.19 -9.53
C CYS A 87 -0.55 -3.71 -10.95
N CYS A 88 -1.61 -4.23 -11.57
CA CYS A 88 -2.01 -3.81 -12.91
C CYS A 88 -2.36 -2.32 -12.95
N TRP A 89 -3.08 -1.80 -11.94
CA TRP A 89 -3.41 -0.38 -11.85
C TRP A 89 -2.18 0.51 -11.66
N VAL A 90 -1.22 0.09 -10.81
CA VAL A 90 0.04 0.82 -10.59
C VAL A 90 0.87 0.87 -11.87
N VAL A 91 1.04 -0.27 -12.54
CA VAL A 91 1.79 -0.35 -13.80
C VAL A 91 1.13 0.52 -14.86
N LEU A 92 -0.17 0.38 -15.07
CA LEU A 92 -0.93 1.21 -16.01
C LEU A 92 -0.76 2.70 -15.73
N GLY A 93 -0.94 3.11 -14.47
CA GLY A 93 -0.83 4.51 -14.06
C GLY A 93 0.58 5.07 -14.23
N SER A 94 1.62 4.30 -13.92
CA SER A 94 3.02 4.69 -14.09
C SER A 94 3.36 4.92 -15.57
N TYR A 95 2.94 4.04 -16.46
CA TYR A 95 3.20 4.19 -17.89
C TYR A 95 2.36 5.30 -18.54
N LEU A 96 1.11 5.52 -18.08
CA LEU A 96 0.33 6.67 -18.50
C LEU A 96 0.99 7.99 -18.08
N TYR A 97 1.56 8.04 -16.87
CA TYR A 97 2.29 9.22 -16.40
C TYR A 97 3.51 9.53 -17.27
N ILE A 98 4.28 8.51 -17.64
CA ILE A 98 5.44 8.67 -18.54
C ILE A 98 5.02 9.11 -19.95
N GLY A 99 3.88 8.62 -20.45
CA GLY A 99 3.32 9.00 -21.73
C GLY A 99 2.88 10.46 -21.84
N ALA A 100 2.89 11.20 -20.73
CA ALA A 100 2.63 12.65 -20.69
C ALA A 100 3.77 13.50 -21.30
N SER A 101 4.57 12.95 -22.20
CA SER A 101 5.53 13.74 -22.96
C SER A 101 4.79 14.71 -23.89
N TYR A 102 5.21 15.98 -23.84
CA TYR A 102 4.69 17.09 -24.66
C TYR A 102 3.29 17.65 -24.30
N HIS A 103 3.28 18.63 -23.38
CA HIS A 103 2.21 19.65 -23.21
C HIS A 103 0.81 19.14 -22.87
N ASN A 104 0.63 17.82 -22.61
CA ASN A 104 -0.66 17.30 -22.19
C ASN A 104 -0.67 16.93 -20.68
N PRO A 105 -1.03 17.87 -19.79
CA PRO A 105 -1.06 17.59 -18.36
C PRO A 105 -2.14 16.57 -17.95
N ALA A 106 -3.14 16.32 -18.81
CA ALA A 106 -4.21 15.37 -18.52
C ALA A 106 -3.68 13.95 -18.27
N MET A 107 -2.63 13.53 -19.01
CA MET A 107 -2.01 12.22 -18.80
C MET A 107 -1.28 12.12 -17.45
N LEU A 108 -0.69 13.22 -16.93
CA LEU A 108 -0.11 13.24 -15.60
C LEU A 108 -1.18 12.97 -14.53
N TYR A 109 -2.31 13.66 -14.61
CA TYR A 109 -3.42 13.49 -13.69
C TYR A 109 -4.03 12.10 -13.77
N ALA A 110 -4.29 11.62 -15.00
CA ALA A 110 -4.82 10.26 -15.22
C ALA A 110 -3.86 9.18 -14.68
N GLY A 111 -2.57 9.29 -14.98
CA GLY A 111 -1.54 8.38 -14.47
C GLY A 111 -1.53 8.33 -12.94
N ARG A 112 -1.56 9.50 -12.28
CA ARG A 112 -1.64 9.61 -10.83
C ARG A 112 -2.92 9.02 -10.25
N PHE A 113 -4.04 9.23 -10.89
CA PHE A 113 -5.32 8.67 -10.43
C PHE A 113 -5.29 7.14 -10.44
N PHE A 114 -4.90 6.52 -11.56
CA PHE A 114 -4.83 5.07 -11.67
C PHE A 114 -3.76 4.45 -10.76
N THR A 115 -2.62 5.09 -10.64
CA THR A 115 -1.61 4.67 -9.65
C THR A 115 -2.18 4.76 -8.24
N GLY A 116 -2.93 5.82 -7.93
CA GLY A 116 -3.62 5.99 -6.65
C GLY A 116 -4.59 4.85 -6.35
N VAL A 117 -5.41 4.43 -7.32
CA VAL A 117 -6.31 3.27 -7.18
C VAL A 117 -5.53 2.00 -6.81
N GLY A 118 -4.41 1.74 -7.49
CA GLY A 118 -3.57 0.59 -7.18
C GLY A 118 -2.97 0.65 -5.78
N VAL A 119 -2.38 1.78 -5.42
CA VAL A 119 -1.74 2.01 -4.12
C VAL A 119 -2.76 1.96 -2.98
N GLY A 120 -3.95 2.55 -3.16
CA GLY A 120 -5.04 2.46 -2.18
C GLY A 120 -5.52 1.02 -1.98
N THR A 121 -5.57 0.24 -3.05
CA THR A 121 -5.89 -1.20 -2.97
C THR A 121 -4.82 -1.94 -2.16
N PHE A 122 -3.53 -1.67 -2.38
CA PHE A 122 -2.45 -2.26 -1.59
C PHE A 122 -2.51 -1.89 -0.11
N SER A 123 -2.83 -0.65 0.21
CA SER A 123 -2.92 -0.19 1.60
C SER A 123 -4.02 -0.92 2.39
N GLY A 124 -5.09 -1.34 1.71
CA GLY A 124 -6.17 -2.12 2.31
C GLY A 124 -5.85 -3.60 2.42
N VAL A 125 -5.43 -4.23 1.31
CA VAL A 125 -5.29 -5.69 1.22
C VAL A 125 -3.92 -6.19 1.68
N GLY A 126 -2.84 -5.42 1.52
CA GLY A 126 -1.49 -5.86 1.86
C GLY A 126 -1.31 -6.22 3.34
N PRO A 127 -1.57 -5.30 4.28
CA PRO A 127 -1.50 -5.60 5.70
C PRO A 127 -2.46 -6.70 6.15
N LEU A 128 -3.67 -6.75 5.55
CA LEU A 128 -4.66 -7.78 5.82
C LEU A 128 -4.16 -9.17 5.40
N TYR A 129 -3.64 -9.29 4.19
CA TYR A 129 -3.08 -10.55 3.70
C TYR A 129 -1.91 -11.03 4.58
N ASN A 130 -1.01 -10.12 4.92
CA ASN A 130 0.12 -10.40 5.81
C ASN A 130 -0.36 -10.87 7.19
N ALA A 131 -1.39 -10.23 7.75
CA ALA A 131 -1.96 -10.61 9.04
C ALA A 131 -2.69 -11.96 9.01
N GLU A 132 -3.28 -12.35 7.85
CA GLU A 132 -3.97 -13.64 7.68
C GLU A 132 -3.02 -14.83 7.51
N ILE A 133 -1.83 -14.61 6.94
CA ILE A 133 -0.79 -15.65 6.77
C ILE A 133 0.07 -15.81 8.03
N ALA A 134 0.27 -14.70 8.75
CA ALA A 134 1.14 -14.65 9.92
C ALA A 134 0.64 -15.54 11.06
N PRO A 135 1.57 -16.21 11.79
CA PRO A 135 1.22 -16.81 13.06
C PRO A 135 0.74 -15.72 14.05
N PRO A 136 -0.16 -16.07 14.99
CA PRO A 136 -0.71 -15.11 15.95
C PRO A 136 0.36 -14.30 16.69
N GLU A 137 1.47 -14.95 17.07
CA GLU A 137 2.56 -14.37 17.86
C GLU A 137 3.35 -13.31 17.06
N LEU A 138 3.47 -13.48 15.74
CA LEU A 138 4.28 -12.61 14.88
C LEU A 138 3.46 -11.58 14.09
N ARG A 139 2.12 -11.61 14.22
CA ARG A 139 1.21 -10.77 13.42
C ARG A 139 1.52 -9.27 13.53
N GLY A 140 1.77 -8.78 14.74
CA GLY A 140 2.11 -7.38 14.98
C GLY A 140 3.44 -6.98 14.33
N MET A 141 4.44 -7.84 14.42
CA MET A 141 5.75 -7.63 13.81
C MET A 141 5.64 -7.54 12.28
N ILE A 142 4.88 -8.44 11.68
CA ILE A 142 4.70 -8.53 10.22
C ILE A 142 3.98 -7.29 9.66
N VAL A 143 2.95 -6.80 10.35
CA VAL A 143 2.30 -5.53 9.99
C VAL A 143 3.29 -4.36 10.10
N SER A 144 4.20 -4.38 11.09
CA SER A 144 5.25 -3.37 11.22
C SER A 144 6.26 -3.41 10.07
N PHE A 145 6.54 -4.59 9.50
CA PHE A 145 7.39 -4.71 8.31
C PHE A 145 6.80 -4.03 7.07
N TYR A 146 5.48 -4.05 6.91
CA TYR A 146 4.82 -3.32 5.83
C TYR A 146 5.12 -1.81 5.92
N GLN A 147 5.00 -1.24 7.12
CA GLN A 147 5.33 0.18 7.34
C GLN A 147 6.83 0.47 7.17
N PHE A 148 7.69 -0.45 7.58
CA PHE A 148 9.13 -0.34 7.37
C PHE A 148 9.49 -0.32 5.87
N ALA A 149 8.86 -1.20 5.08
CA ALA A 149 9.01 -1.21 3.62
C ALA A 149 8.52 0.10 2.98
N THR A 150 7.44 0.70 3.50
CA THR A 150 6.96 2.01 3.06
C THR A 150 8.04 3.09 3.21
N ILE A 151 8.71 3.13 4.35
CA ILE A 151 9.76 4.13 4.62
C ILE A 151 11.00 3.90 3.74
N ILE A 152 11.35 2.64 3.48
CA ILE A 152 12.41 2.31 2.50
C ILE A 152 12.02 2.84 1.11
N GLY A 153 10.77 2.66 0.71
CA GLY A 153 10.24 3.18 -0.56
C GLY A 153 10.40 4.70 -0.67
N ILE A 154 10.00 5.45 0.36
CA ILE A 154 10.16 6.91 0.41
C ILE A 154 11.64 7.30 0.31
N MET A 155 12.50 6.68 1.11
CA MET A 155 13.93 6.98 1.11
C MET A 155 14.55 6.73 -0.27
N LEU A 156 14.28 5.57 -0.87
CA LEU A 156 14.84 5.22 -2.18
C LEU A 156 14.30 6.12 -3.29
N SER A 157 13.03 6.51 -3.26
CA SER A 157 12.46 7.44 -4.24
C SER A 157 13.14 8.79 -4.21
N PHE A 158 13.49 9.31 -3.03
CA PHE A 158 14.24 10.56 -2.88
C PHE A 158 15.65 10.46 -3.46
N TRP A 159 16.37 9.38 -3.16
CA TRP A 159 17.73 9.20 -3.68
C TRP A 159 17.77 8.91 -5.18
N ILE A 160 16.82 8.14 -5.70
CA ILE A 160 16.68 7.89 -7.13
C ILE A 160 16.33 9.18 -7.86
N GLY A 161 15.41 10.00 -7.33
CA GLY A 161 15.09 11.31 -7.85
C GLY A 161 16.28 12.25 -7.87
N TYR A 162 17.06 12.29 -6.78
CA TYR A 162 18.30 13.06 -6.71
C TYR A 162 19.33 12.59 -7.75
N ALA A 163 19.56 11.29 -7.86
CA ALA A 163 20.51 10.74 -8.82
C ALA A 163 20.08 10.99 -10.28
N SER A 164 18.78 10.84 -10.57
CA SER A 164 18.24 11.05 -11.91
C SER A 164 18.31 12.51 -12.38
N ASN A 165 18.35 13.46 -11.45
CA ASN A 165 18.48 14.89 -11.76
C ASN A 165 19.75 15.25 -12.55
N TYR A 166 20.79 14.41 -12.46
CA TYR A 166 22.04 14.61 -13.18
C TYR A 166 22.04 14.08 -14.63
N ILE A 167 20.96 13.42 -15.05
CA ILE A 167 20.88 12.81 -16.39
C ILE A 167 20.73 13.92 -17.46
N GLY A 168 21.74 14.03 -18.32
CA GLY A 168 21.81 15.02 -19.39
C GLY A 168 22.38 16.37 -18.96
N GLY A 169 22.81 16.50 -17.69
CA GLY A 169 23.33 17.73 -17.11
C GLY A 169 22.36 18.42 -16.18
N ILE A 170 22.85 19.49 -15.51
CA ILE A 170 22.03 20.30 -14.60
C ILE A 170 21.57 21.55 -15.34
N GLY A 171 20.29 21.93 -15.23
CA GLY A 171 19.75 23.14 -15.88
C GLY A 171 19.22 22.89 -17.30
N GLU A 172 19.50 23.79 -18.24
CA GLU A 172 18.94 23.77 -19.61
C GLU A 172 19.30 22.51 -20.42
N GLY A 173 20.39 21.80 -20.09
CA GLY A 173 20.82 20.56 -20.74
C GLY A 173 20.13 19.31 -20.24
N GLN A 174 19.26 19.41 -19.24
CA GLN A 174 18.64 18.25 -18.60
C GLN A 174 17.77 17.44 -19.58
N SER A 175 17.92 16.12 -19.57
CA SER A 175 17.14 15.22 -20.42
C SER A 175 15.75 14.94 -19.85
N ASN A 176 14.77 14.63 -20.71
CA ASN A 176 13.45 14.16 -20.29
C ASN A 176 13.52 12.91 -19.41
N LEU A 177 14.52 12.05 -19.62
CA LEU A 177 14.77 10.88 -18.78
C LEU A 177 14.98 11.21 -17.31
N ALA A 178 15.39 12.42 -16.95
CA ALA A 178 15.64 12.82 -15.58
C ALA A 178 14.38 12.65 -14.71
N TRP A 179 13.23 13.14 -15.16
CA TRP A 179 11.96 13.02 -14.44
C TRP A 179 11.19 11.73 -14.76
N GLN A 180 11.45 11.14 -15.96
CA GLN A 180 10.79 9.89 -16.36
C GLN A 180 11.39 8.65 -15.67
N LEU A 181 12.71 8.60 -15.46
CA LEU A 181 13.40 7.46 -14.89
C LEU A 181 12.88 7.05 -13.50
N PRO A 182 12.69 7.97 -12.53
CA PRO A 182 12.08 7.60 -11.24
C PRO A 182 10.69 6.97 -11.41
N THR A 183 9.91 7.44 -12.37
CA THR A 183 8.58 6.90 -12.66
C THR A 183 8.63 5.55 -13.38
N ILE A 184 9.61 5.31 -14.24
CA ILE A 184 9.86 4.00 -14.87
C ILE A 184 10.21 2.97 -13.79
N ILE A 185 11.13 3.33 -12.90
CA ILE A 185 11.56 2.48 -11.80
C ILE A 185 10.39 2.14 -10.86
N GLN A 186 9.45 3.06 -10.66
CA GLN A 186 8.23 2.86 -9.91
C GLN A 186 7.40 1.65 -10.40
N GLY A 187 7.30 1.43 -11.69
CA GLY A 187 6.57 0.29 -12.25
C GLY A 187 7.26 -1.06 -12.05
N VAL A 188 8.56 -1.08 -11.76
CA VAL A 188 9.34 -2.32 -11.66
C VAL A 188 8.96 -3.15 -10.42
N PRO A 189 8.91 -2.60 -9.19
CA PRO A 189 8.47 -3.37 -8.03
C PRO A 189 7.04 -3.90 -8.17
N ALA A 190 6.14 -3.10 -8.77
CA ALA A 190 4.76 -3.54 -9.04
C ALA A 190 4.73 -4.71 -10.04
N ALA A 191 5.56 -4.69 -11.07
CA ALA A 191 5.68 -5.80 -12.02
C ALA A 191 6.28 -7.06 -11.37
N ILE A 192 7.32 -6.91 -10.56
CA ILE A 192 7.91 -8.01 -9.77
C ILE A 192 6.88 -8.61 -8.84
N LEU A 193 6.11 -7.75 -8.15
CA LEU A 193 5.04 -8.19 -7.27
C LEU A 193 3.94 -8.93 -8.04
N ALA A 194 3.53 -8.43 -9.21
CA ALA A 194 2.53 -9.09 -10.07
C ALA A 194 2.95 -10.51 -10.44
N ILE A 195 4.21 -10.71 -10.75
CA ILE A 195 4.78 -12.02 -11.04
C ILE A 195 4.85 -12.85 -9.74
N GLY A 196 5.35 -12.29 -8.65
CA GLY A 196 5.53 -12.96 -7.36
C GLY A 196 4.21 -13.45 -6.74
N ILE A 197 3.10 -12.75 -6.98
CA ILE A 197 1.78 -13.13 -6.47
C ILE A 197 1.36 -14.55 -6.91
N TRP A 198 1.81 -15.04 -8.06
CA TRP A 198 1.46 -16.37 -8.54
C TRP A 198 1.99 -17.48 -7.61
N TRP A 199 3.11 -17.28 -6.95
CA TRP A 199 3.68 -18.23 -5.97
C TRP A 199 3.10 -18.08 -4.56
N LEU A 200 2.35 -17.00 -4.29
CA LEU A 200 1.73 -16.81 -2.98
C LEU A 200 0.58 -17.81 -2.76
N PRO A 201 0.46 -18.39 -1.56
CA PRO A 201 -0.70 -19.21 -1.20
C PRO A 201 -1.95 -18.34 -1.05
N PHE A 202 -3.12 -18.95 -1.17
CA PHE A 202 -4.37 -18.29 -0.78
C PHE A 202 -4.42 -18.13 0.74
N SER A 203 -5.13 -17.10 1.22
CA SER A 203 -5.37 -16.95 2.65
C SER A 203 -6.18 -18.13 3.19
N PRO A 204 -5.70 -18.85 4.24
CA PRO A 204 -6.46 -19.92 4.86
C PRO A 204 -7.79 -19.44 5.45
N ARG A 205 -7.83 -18.22 6.01
CA ARG A 205 -9.08 -17.62 6.52
C ARG A 205 -10.09 -17.41 5.41
N TRP A 206 -9.67 -16.93 4.25
CA TRP A 206 -10.56 -16.74 3.11
C TRP A 206 -11.08 -18.06 2.56
N LEU A 207 -10.23 -19.10 2.45
CA LEU A 207 -10.64 -20.44 1.99
C LEU A 207 -11.70 -21.05 2.89
N ILE A 208 -11.50 -21.02 4.20
CA ILE A 208 -12.44 -21.57 5.20
C ILE A 208 -13.75 -20.76 5.19
N LYS A 209 -13.69 -19.44 5.08
CA LYS A 209 -14.88 -18.56 4.98
C LYS A 209 -15.72 -18.89 3.73
N LYS A 210 -15.07 -19.33 2.63
CA LYS A 210 -15.73 -19.79 1.39
C LYS A 210 -16.20 -21.23 1.43
N GLY A 211 -15.97 -21.96 2.53
CA GLY A 211 -16.36 -23.37 2.68
C GLY A 211 -15.40 -24.37 2.03
N ARG A 212 -14.19 -23.93 1.64
CA ARG A 212 -13.10 -24.76 1.07
C ARG A 212 -12.18 -25.24 2.20
N ASP A 213 -12.76 -26.01 3.15
CA ASP A 213 -12.10 -26.39 4.40
C ASP A 213 -10.82 -27.21 4.17
N GLU A 214 -10.86 -28.20 3.25
CA GLU A 214 -9.70 -29.06 2.95
C GLU A 214 -8.50 -28.25 2.40
N GLU A 215 -8.77 -27.31 1.51
CA GLU A 215 -7.72 -26.44 0.95
C GLU A 215 -7.20 -25.47 2.01
N GLY A 216 -8.10 -24.97 2.86
CA GLY A 216 -7.74 -24.12 4.00
C GLY A 216 -6.77 -24.84 4.96
N LEU A 217 -7.10 -26.09 5.31
CA LEU A 217 -6.26 -26.93 6.16
C LEU A 217 -4.90 -27.24 5.50
N LYS A 218 -4.91 -27.56 4.20
CA LYS A 218 -3.67 -27.79 3.43
C LYS A 218 -2.78 -26.55 3.39
N THR A 219 -3.37 -25.39 3.16
CA THR A 219 -2.64 -24.12 3.14
C THR A 219 -2.08 -23.77 4.52
N LEU A 220 -2.83 -24.02 5.58
CA LEU A 220 -2.39 -23.80 6.95
C LEU A 220 -1.22 -24.70 7.32
N SER A 221 -1.32 -26.00 6.99
CA SER A 221 -0.23 -26.99 7.12
C SER A 221 1.03 -26.56 6.37
N TYR A 222 0.88 -26.07 5.13
CA TYR A 222 1.99 -25.54 4.33
C TYR A 222 2.64 -24.32 5.00
N LEU A 223 1.86 -23.36 5.47
CA LEU A 223 2.34 -22.13 6.12
C LEU A 223 3.03 -22.41 7.46
N ARG A 224 2.50 -23.33 8.25
CA ARG A 224 3.07 -23.72 9.56
C ARG A 224 4.18 -24.77 9.42
N LYS A 225 4.28 -25.40 8.24
CA LYS A 225 5.24 -26.51 7.94
C LYS A 225 5.11 -27.69 8.90
N LEU A 226 3.91 -27.93 9.31
CA LEU A 226 3.53 -29.03 10.18
C LEU A 226 2.54 -29.96 9.44
N PRO A 227 2.51 -31.26 9.74
CA PRO A 227 1.50 -32.15 9.20
C PRO A 227 0.10 -31.65 9.49
N GLN A 228 -0.87 -31.99 8.63
CA GLN A 228 -2.26 -31.57 8.83
C GLN A 228 -2.86 -32.08 10.15
N ASP A 229 -2.41 -33.23 10.63
CA ASP A 229 -2.87 -33.85 11.87
C ASP A 229 -2.19 -33.28 13.13
N HIS A 230 -1.26 -32.34 12.97
CA HIS A 230 -0.57 -31.75 14.11
C HIS A 230 -1.54 -30.88 14.93
N GLU A 231 -1.48 -31.00 16.26
CA GLU A 231 -2.38 -30.33 17.19
C GLU A 231 -2.48 -28.82 16.96
N LEU A 232 -1.36 -28.13 16.78
CA LEU A 232 -1.34 -26.68 16.54
C LEU A 232 -2.10 -26.30 15.25
N VAL A 233 -1.97 -27.08 14.18
CA VAL A 233 -2.65 -26.82 12.91
C VAL A 233 -4.15 -27.05 13.05
N GLN A 234 -4.54 -28.09 13.78
CA GLN A 234 -5.94 -28.42 14.02
C GLN A 234 -6.62 -27.38 14.93
N VAL A 235 -5.95 -26.92 15.98
CA VAL A 235 -6.46 -25.88 16.86
C VAL A 235 -6.66 -24.57 16.08
N GLU A 236 -5.66 -24.11 15.34
CA GLU A 236 -5.78 -22.89 14.55
C GLU A 236 -6.87 -23.02 13.45
N PHE A 237 -7.00 -24.18 12.82
CA PHE A 237 -8.07 -24.45 11.85
C PHE A 237 -9.45 -24.34 12.50
N LEU A 238 -9.63 -24.96 13.67
CA LEU A 238 -10.90 -24.91 14.40
C LEU A 238 -11.24 -23.50 14.89
N GLU A 239 -10.27 -22.73 15.32
CA GLU A 239 -10.45 -21.33 15.68
C GLU A 239 -10.94 -20.49 14.50
N ILE A 240 -10.28 -20.59 13.33
CA ILE A 240 -10.69 -19.87 12.12
C ILE A 240 -12.10 -20.30 11.68
N LYS A 241 -12.40 -21.60 11.79
CA LYS A 241 -13.73 -22.13 11.44
C LYS A 241 -14.80 -21.65 12.41
N ALA A 242 -14.50 -21.62 13.68
CA ALA A 242 -15.42 -21.09 14.71
C ALA A 242 -15.69 -19.60 14.49
N GLU A 243 -14.67 -18.81 14.19
CA GLU A 243 -14.80 -17.38 13.86
C GLU A 243 -15.70 -17.18 12.62
N ALA A 244 -15.48 -17.94 11.54
CA ALA A 244 -16.28 -17.87 10.33
C ALA A 244 -17.75 -18.25 10.56
N LEU A 245 -18.00 -19.27 11.39
CA LEU A 245 -19.36 -19.66 11.78
C LEU A 245 -20.04 -18.61 12.65
N PHE A 246 -19.30 -18.01 13.57
CA PHE A 246 -19.79 -16.92 14.41
C PHE A 246 -20.19 -15.70 13.57
N GLU A 247 -19.35 -15.30 12.61
CA GLU A 247 -19.67 -14.20 11.67
C GLU A 247 -20.96 -14.49 10.89
N ARG A 248 -21.11 -15.71 10.33
CA ARG A 248 -22.31 -16.11 9.60
C ARG A 248 -23.56 -16.06 10.48
N ARG A 249 -23.49 -16.58 11.71
CA ARG A 249 -24.61 -16.55 12.67
C ARG A 249 -24.97 -15.13 13.10
N SER A 250 -23.95 -14.32 13.38
CA SER A 250 -24.14 -12.91 13.74
C SER A 250 -24.80 -12.12 12.60
N PHE A 251 -24.36 -12.33 11.35
CA PHE A 251 -24.97 -11.73 10.18
C PHE A 251 -26.44 -12.18 10.01
N ALA A 252 -26.72 -13.47 10.12
CA ALA A 252 -28.08 -14.00 10.02
C ALA A 252 -29.02 -13.45 11.10
N LYS A 253 -28.51 -13.25 12.32
CA LYS A 253 -29.25 -12.65 13.43
C LYS A 253 -29.57 -11.17 13.18
N ASN A 254 -28.63 -10.42 12.62
CA ASN A 254 -28.78 -8.99 12.43
C ASN A 254 -29.56 -8.61 11.15
N PHE A 255 -29.49 -9.49 10.14
CA PHE A 255 -30.12 -9.28 8.82
C PHE A 255 -30.89 -10.53 8.35
N PRO A 256 -31.98 -10.91 9.04
CA PRO A 256 -32.72 -12.13 8.71
C PRO A 256 -33.27 -12.14 7.29
N ASN A 257 -33.74 -10.99 6.79
CA ASN A 257 -34.30 -10.84 5.44
C ASN A 257 -33.23 -10.98 4.32
N LEU A 258 -31.97 -10.60 4.59
CA LEU A 258 -30.87 -10.74 3.64
C LEU A 258 -30.25 -12.13 3.68
N SER A 259 -30.27 -12.78 4.83
CA SER A 259 -29.79 -14.15 4.97
C SER A 259 -30.75 -15.17 4.36
N ALA A 260 -32.07 -14.90 4.39
CA ALA A 260 -33.09 -15.75 3.79
C ALA A 260 -33.09 -15.71 2.24
N LYS A 261 -32.62 -14.61 1.66
CA LYS A 261 -32.41 -14.52 0.20
C LYS A 261 -31.02 -15.10 -0.15
N GLU A 262 -31.00 -16.36 -0.51
CA GLU A 262 -29.79 -17.10 -0.93
C GLU A 262 -29.06 -16.43 -2.12
N GLN A 263 -29.78 -15.68 -2.96
CA GLN A 263 -29.32 -14.92 -4.12
C GLN A 263 -28.96 -13.45 -3.83
N SER A 264 -28.93 -13.01 -2.56
CA SER A 264 -28.51 -11.63 -2.31
C SER A 264 -27.07 -11.42 -2.74
N SER A 265 -26.84 -10.44 -3.62
CA SER A 265 -25.53 -10.05 -4.13
C SER A 265 -24.53 -9.87 -2.97
N VAL A 266 -23.29 -10.35 -3.16
CA VAL A 266 -22.20 -10.17 -2.17
C VAL A 266 -22.04 -8.69 -1.81
N LEU A 267 -22.21 -7.79 -2.79
CA LEU A 267 -22.20 -6.33 -2.58
C LEU A 267 -23.23 -5.87 -1.55
N VAL A 268 -24.45 -6.40 -1.59
CA VAL A 268 -25.51 -6.00 -0.65
C VAL A 268 -25.17 -6.47 0.76
N LYS A 269 -24.55 -7.65 0.91
CA LYS A 269 -24.10 -8.18 2.20
C LYS A 269 -22.96 -7.32 2.78
N GLU A 270 -22.01 -6.92 1.95
CA GLU A 270 -20.91 -6.04 2.36
C GLU A 270 -21.41 -4.66 2.78
N VAL A 271 -22.28 -4.02 2.00
CA VAL A 271 -22.87 -2.72 2.35
C VAL A 271 -23.66 -2.82 3.66
N ALA A 272 -24.38 -3.90 3.88
CA ALA A 272 -25.09 -4.13 5.14
C ALA A 272 -24.14 -4.28 6.34
N GLN A 273 -22.97 -4.90 6.16
CA GLN A 273 -21.93 -4.97 7.19
C GLN A 273 -21.34 -3.59 7.50
N TYR A 274 -21.03 -2.78 6.47
CA TYR A 274 -20.59 -1.39 6.68
C TYR A 274 -21.61 -0.56 7.45
N TYR A 275 -22.91 -0.72 7.13
CA TYR A 275 -23.99 -0.04 7.87
C TYR A 275 -24.02 -0.47 9.35
N GLN A 276 -23.77 -1.75 9.64
CA GLN A 276 -23.74 -2.26 11.01
C GLN A 276 -22.57 -1.69 11.83
N ILE A 277 -21.44 -1.42 11.20
CA ILE A 277 -20.29 -0.80 11.86
C ILE A 277 -20.65 0.56 12.43
N VAL A 278 -21.43 1.35 11.68
CA VAL A 278 -21.83 2.70 12.11
C VAL A 278 -23.01 2.65 13.10
N ARG A 279 -23.91 1.65 12.96
CA ARG A 279 -25.13 1.56 13.79
C ARG A 279 -24.87 1.17 15.24
N THR A 280 -23.87 0.33 15.50
CA THR A 280 -23.57 -0.18 16.85
C THR A 280 -22.59 0.75 17.55
N TRP A 281 -22.96 1.30 18.73
CA TRP A 281 -22.15 2.27 19.45
C TRP A 281 -20.73 1.81 19.77
N ASP A 282 -20.56 0.53 20.12
CA ASP A 282 -19.25 -0.04 20.42
C ASP A 282 -18.35 -0.16 19.17
N ASN A 283 -18.93 -0.52 18.02
CA ASN A 283 -18.20 -0.53 16.77
C ASN A 283 -17.89 0.90 16.31
N PHE A 284 -18.84 1.81 16.45
CA PHE A 284 -18.64 3.22 16.12
C PHE A 284 -17.48 3.82 16.92
N LYS A 285 -17.39 3.56 18.23
CA LYS A 285 -16.24 3.99 19.04
C LYS A 285 -14.91 3.47 18.51
N ARG A 286 -14.83 2.19 18.14
CA ARG A 286 -13.60 1.58 17.60
C ARG A 286 -13.19 2.23 16.28
N VAL A 287 -14.14 2.41 15.37
CA VAL A 287 -13.90 3.04 14.07
C VAL A 287 -13.56 4.52 14.24
N SER A 288 -14.28 5.25 15.09
CA SER A 288 -13.99 6.68 15.35
C SER A 288 -12.61 6.87 15.99
N THR A 289 -12.19 5.99 16.88
CA THR A 289 -10.84 6.03 17.45
C THR A 289 -9.77 5.83 16.37
N ALA A 290 -9.93 4.82 15.52
CA ALA A 290 -9.01 4.58 14.42
C ALA A 290 -8.98 5.76 13.44
N TRP A 291 -10.14 6.32 13.11
CA TRP A 291 -10.26 7.50 12.26
C TRP A 291 -9.58 8.73 12.87
N LEU A 292 -9.79 8.99 14.17
CA LEU A 292 -9.16 10.11 14.88
C LEU A 292 -7.62 9.98 14.90
N VAL A 293 -7.08 8.78 15.10
CA VAL A 293 -5.63 8.56 15.07
C VAL A 293 -5.07 8.93 13.69
N MET A 294 -5.70 8.48 12.60
CA MET A 294 -5.28 8.82 11.25
C MET A 294 -5.49 10.30 10.94
N PHE A 295 -6.58 10.89 11.40
CA PHE A 295 -6.85 12.32 11.25
C PHE A 295 -5.75 13.17 11.89
N PHE A 296 -5.38 12.91 13.15
CA PHE A 296 -4.30 13.63 13.80
C PHE A 296 -2.92 13.36 13.20
N GLN A 297 -2.70 12.15 12.67
CA GLN A 297 -1.48 11.84 11.91
C GLN A 297 -1.36 12.76 10.70
N GLN A 298 -2.42 12.93 9.92
CA GLN A 298 -2.41 13.82 8.75
C GLN A 298 -2.24 15.30 9.15
N TRP A 299 -2.86 15.72 10.25
CA TRP A 299 -2.69 17.07 10.79
C TRP A 299 -1.28 17.36 11.31
N SER A 300 -0.46 16.35 11.56
CA SER A 300 0.97 16.54 11.88
C SER A 300 1.78 17.10 10.71
N GLY A 301 1.20 17.13 9.49
CA GLY A 301 1.83 17.66 8.30
C GLY A 301 2.86 16.75 7.65
N ILE A 302 2.91 15.46 8.03
CA ILE A 302 3.91 14.51 7.52
C ILE A 302 3.85 14.38 6.00
N ASP A 303 2.65 14.29 5.43
CA ASP A 303 2.47 14.17 3.98
C ASP A 303 2.90 15.45 3.25
N ALA A 304 2.63 16.63 3.83
CA ALA A 304 3.11 17.89 3.27
C ALA A 304 4.65 17.92 3.19
N ILE A 305 5.31 17.43 4.24
CA ILE A 305 6.79 17.34 4.25
C ILE A 305 7.26 16.33 3.18
N ILE A 306 6.61 15.17 3.03
CA ILE A 306 7.03 14.16 2.07
C ILE A 306 6.85 14.65 0.62
N TYR A 307 5.69 15.24 0.29
CA TYR A 307 5.39 15.66 -1.08
C TYR A 307 6.10 16.97 -1.48
N PHE A 308 6.27 17.90 -0.56
CA PHE A 308 6.76 19.24 -0.84
C PHE A 308 8.12 19.55 -0.19
N ALA A 309 8.83 18.54 0.33
CA ALA A 309 10.12 18.74 1.00
C ALA A 309 11.11 19.57 0.16
N PRO A 310 11.35 19.28 -1.14
CA PRO A 310 12.30 20.07 -1.93
C PRO A 310 11.86 21.53 -2.04
N GLN A 311 10.58 21.80 -2.25
CA GLN A 311 10.02 23.16 -2.36
C GLN A 311 10.09 23.91 -1.02
N ILE A 312 9.85 23.22 0.10
CA ILE A 312 10.00 23.78 1.44
C ILE A 312 11.45 24.16 1.67
N PHE A 313 12.41 23.31 1.32
CA PHE A 313 13.83 23.63 1.45
C PHE A 313 14.28 24.79 0.55
N GLU A 314 13.75 24.89 -0.67
CA GLU A 314 13.97 26.06 -1.54
C GLU A 314 13.44 27.35 -0.90
N SER A 315 12.25 27.32 -0.29
CA SER A 315 11.64 28.49 0.37
C SER A 315 12.40 28.96 1.62
N VAL A 316 13.11 28.06 2.30
CA VAL A 316 13.92 28.36 3.49
C VAL A 316 15.32 28.91 3.12
N GLY A 317 15.66 28.96 1.81
CA GLY A 317 16.88 29.60 1.33
C GLY A 317 17.95 28.64 0.81
N LEU A 318 17.67 27.36 0.65
CA LEU A 318 18.52 26.45 -0.11
C LEU A 318 18.35 26.75 -1.61
N THR A 319 19.01 27.80 -2.08
CA THR A 319 18.97 28.27 -3.46
C THR A 319 19.67 27.27 -4.38
N GLY A 320 18.92 26.36 -4.97
CA GLY A 320 19.39 25.38 -5.94
C GLY A 320 18.62 24.07 -5.81
N GLY A 321 17.89 23.72 -6.85
CA GLY A 321 17.06 22.50 -6.86
C GLY A 321 17.82 21.24 -6.42
N THR A 322 19.10 21.13 -6.80
CA THR A 322 19.98 20.01 -6.41
C THR A 322 20.23 19.94 -4.90
N GLN A 323 20.43 21.10 -4.24
CA GLN A 323 20.66 21.14 -2.79
C GLN A 323 19.39 20.81 -2.01
N ALA A 324 18.25 21.30 -2.47
CA ALA A 324 16.94 20.98 -1.90
C ALA A 324 16.61 19.48 -2.02
N MET A 325 16.92 18.88 -3.19
CA MET A 325 16.78 17.43 -3.39
C MET A 325 17.70 16.62 -2.47
N LEU A 326 18.96 17.04 -2.28
CA LEU A 326 19.89 16.39 -1.35
C LEU A 326 19.37 16.46 0.09
N ALA A 327 18.91 17.62 0.55
CA ALA A 327 18.32 17.79 1.87
C ALA A 327 17.11 16.89 2.09
N THR A 328 16.27 16.74 1.05
CA THR A 328 15.15 15.78 1.06
C THR A 328 15.63 14.35 1.18
N GLY A 329 16.69 13.95 0.45
CA GLY A 329 17.32 12.64 0.57
C GLY A 329 17.79 12.35 1.99
N VAL A 330 18.43 13.31 2.65
CA VAL A 330 18.86 13.20 4.06
C VAL A 330 17.66 13.04 4.99
N THR A 331 16.56 13.75 4.76
CA THR A 331 15.31 13.58 5.53
C THR A 331 14.79 12.16 5.41
N GLY A 332 14.83 11.55 4.23
CA GLY A 332 14.48 10.14 4.01
C GLY A 332 15.34 9.17 4.85
N VAL A 333 16.65 9.42 4.92
CA VAL A 333 17.56 8.63 5.77
C VAL A 333 17.22 8.77 7.26
N VAL A 334 16.89 9.98 7.72
CA VAL A 334 16.48 10.21 9.11
C VAL A 334 15.19 9.44 9.43
N PHE A 335 14.21 9.44 8.55
CA PHE A 335 13.00 8.62 8.70
C PHE A 335 13.33 7.13 8.81
N PHE A 336 14.19 6.63 7.94
CA PHE A 336 14.62 5.24 7.94
C PHE A 336 15.31 4.84 9.25
N VAL A 337 16.32 5.59 9.68
CA VAL A 337 17.07 5.32 10.93
C VAL A 337 16.15 5.37 12.17
N SER A 338 15.25 6.37 12.20
CA SER A 338 14.28 6.50 13.30
C SER A 338 13.33 5.31 13.41
N THR A 339 12.99 4.71 12.26
CA THR A 339 12.08 3.56 12.22
C THR A 339 12.78 2.25 12.60
N ILE A 340 14.05 2.05 12.20
CA ILE A 340 14.85 0.91 12.67
C ILE A 340 14.85 0.85 14.20
N ARG A 341 15.10 1.97 14.86
CA ARG A 341 15.11 2.04 16.32
C ARG A 341 13.79 1.60 16.96
N LYS A 342 12.65 1.93 16.32
CA LYS A 342 11.32 1.50 16.77
C LYS A 342 11.08 0.00 16.51
N CYS A 343 11.44 -0.50 15.34
CA CYS A 343 11.33 -1.91 15.00
C CYS A 343 12.19 -2.79 15.92
N CYS A 344 13.45 -2.41 16.18
CA CYS A 344 14.32 -3.13 17.10
C CYS A 344 13.76 -3.16 18.53
N LYS A 345 13.19 -2.06 19.03
CA LYS A 345 12.53 -2.06 20.34
C LYS A 345 11.32 -2.97 20.40
N SER A 346 10.51 -3.01 19.34
CA SER A 346 9.37 -3.92 19.25
C SER A 346 9.81 -5.39 19.22
N LEU A 347 10.89 -5.71 18.50
CA LEU A 347 11.48 -7.06 18.48
C LEU A 347 12.01 -7.47 19.88
N CYS A 348 12.71 -6.58 20.59
CA CYS A 348 13.24 -6.88 21.92
C CYS A 348 12.14 -7.02 23.01
N HIS A 349 10.94 -6.54 22.77
CA HIS A 349 9.82 -6.71 23.70
C HIS A 349 9.05 -8.03 23.50
N HIS A 350 9.25 -8.69 22.36
CA HIS A 350 8.60 -9.97 22.01
C HIS A 350 9.56 -11.18 22.07
N LEU A 351 10.86 -10.96 22.32
CA LEU A 351 11.86 -11.98 22.68
C LEU A 351 12.08 -12.03 24.20
#